data_7d8fa21e5bc8e24c1c9c83cd0aa561e8
#
_entry.id   7d8fa21e5bc8e24c1c9c83cd0aa561e8
#
_cell.length_a   1.000
_cell.length_b   1.000
_cell.length_c   1.000
_cell.angle_alpha   90.00
_cell.angle_beta   90.00
_cell.angle_gamma   90.00
#
_symmetry.space_group_name_H-M   'P 1'
#
loop_
_entity.id
_entity.type
_entity.pdbx_description
1 polymer ?
#
loop_
_entity_poly.entity_id
_entity_poly.type
_entity_poly.pdbx_seq_one_letter_code
_entity_poly.pdbx_strand_id
1 'polypeptide(L)'
;LLSVASAVADDLLPSADGQGISIAVEGSPANVYGVKRLLYEIVYNLCDNAIKYNRQGGSVKISTVSEGGFSTVTVSDTGIGIAPEYQNRIFERFFRVDKSHSKSSGGTGLGLSIVKHAVQYHHGKIELTSAPGNGTSITVSFPAIQ
;
A
#
# COMPACT_ATOMS: atom_id res chain seq x y z
N LEU A 1 -4.03 -0.65 -13.55
CA LEU A 1 -3.68 -0.95 -12.14
C LEU A 1 -3.89 -2.40 -11.75
N LEU A 2 -4.90 -3.08 -12.30
CA LEU A 2 -5.18 -4.46 -11.91
C LEU A 2 -4.00 -5.38 -12.25
N SER A 3 -3.39 -5.23 -13.42
CA SER A 3 -2.23 -6.02 -13.80
C SER A 3 -1.02 -5.72 -12.91
N VAL A 4 -0.83 -4.48 -12.52
CA VAL A 4 0.23 -4.09 -11.59
C VAL A 4 -0.02 -4.70 -10.21
N ALA A 5 -1.26 -4.65 -9.72
CA ALA A 5 -1.63 -5.24 -8.44
C ALA A 5 -1.38 -6.76 -8.43
N SER A 6 -1.74 -7.44 -9.51
CA SER A 6 -1.51 -8.88 -9.63
C SER A 6 -0.02 -9.24 -9.64
N ALA A 7 0.80 -8.45 -10.35
CA ALA A 7 2.24 -8.65 -10.37
C ALA A 7 2.87 -8.45 -8.98
N VAL A 8 2.44 -7.42 -8.26
CA VAL A 8 2.92 -7.15 -6.90
C VAL A 8 2.54 -8.31 -5.97
N ALA A 9 1.30 -8.77 -6.04
CA ALA A 9 0.84 -9.88 -5.20
C ALA A 9 1.67 -11.14 -5.44
N ASP A 10 1.96 -11.45 -6.70
CA ASP A 10 2.80 -12.61 -7.04
C ASP A 10 4.21 -12.45 -6.49
N ASP A 11 4.80 -11.26 -6.60
CA ASP A 11 6.15 -11.00 -6.14
C ASP A 11 6.29 -11.02 -4.61
N LEU A 12 5.23 -10.65 -3.90
CA LEU A 12 5.22 -10.63 -2.44
C LEU A 12 4.66 -11.89 -1.80
N LEU A 13 4.18 -12.84 -2.59
CA LEU A 13 3.61 -14.07 -2.07
C LEU A 13 4.56 -14.84 -1.15
N PRO A 14 5.86 -15.03 -1.49
CA PRO A 14 6.78 -15.69 -0.57
C PRO A 14 6.91 -14.98 0.78
N SER A 15 6.96 -13.64 0.77
CA SER A 15 7.06 -12.85 1.99
C SER A 15 5.80 -12.99 2.84
N ALA A 16 4.63 -12.93 2.22
CA ALA A 16 3.36 -13.10 2.91
C ALA A 16 3.23 -14.51 3.51
N ASP A 17 3.55 -15.54 2.73
CA ASP A 17 3.51 -16.92 3.19
C ASP A 17 4.45 -17.14 4.37
N GLY A 18 5.65 -16.55 4.34
CA GLY A 18 6.63 -16.67 5.42
C GLY A 18 6.15 -16.07 6.73
N GLN A 19 5.18 -15.15 6.68
CA GLN A 19 4.60 -14.53 7.87
C GLN A 19 3.18 -15.02 8.17
N GLY A 20 2.69 -16.00 7.42
CA GLY A 20 1.35 -16.55 7.62
C GLY A 20 0.24 -15.59 7.21
N ILE A 21 0.48 -14.73 6.23
CA ILE A 21 -0.47 -13.72 5.78
C ILE A 21 -0.99 -14.10 4.41
N SER A 22 -2.30 -14.03 4.23
CA SER A 22 -2.93 -14.23 2.92
C SER A 22 -2.99 -12.90 2.17
N ILE A 23 -2.79 -12.96 0.84
CA ILE A 23 -2.86 -11.79 -0.01
C ILE A 23 -3.85 -12.07 -1.14
N ALA A 24 -4.74 -11.14 -1.40
CA ALA A 24 -5.77 -11.28 -2.43
C ALA A 24 -5.87 -10.02 -3.28
N VAL A 25 -6.16 -10.20 -4.57
CA VAL A 25 -6.38 -9.11 -5.51
C VAL A 25 -7.80 -9.23 -6.04
N GLU A 26 -8.54 -8.13 -6.04
CA GLU A 26 -9.89 -8.10 -6.58
C GLU A 26 -10.17 -6.78 -7.27
N GLY A 27 -11.30 -6.69 -7.94
CA GLY A 27 -11.75 -5.47 -8.58
C GLY A 27 -11.77 -5.57 -10.08
N SER A 28 -11.77 -4.42 -10.73
CA SER A 28 -11.90 -4.30 -12.18
C SER A 28 -10.69 -3.60 -12.78
N PRO A 29 -10.47 -3.74 -14.10
CA PRO A 29 -9.39 -3.00 -14.76
C PRO A 29 -9.56 -1.50 -14.55
N ALA A 30 -8.44 -0.84 -14.21
CA ALA A 30 -8.38 0.59 -13.99
C ALA A 30 -7.09 1.11 -14.63
N ASN A 31 -7.21 1.94 -15.64
CA ASN A 31 -6.08 2.38 -16.43
C ASN A 31 -5.58 3.75 -15.99
N VAL A 32 -4.26 3.88 -15.90
CA VAL A 32 -3.59 5.12 -15.53
C VAL A 32 -2.56 5.42 -16.60
N TYR A 33 -2.52 6.68 -17.03
CA TYR A 33 -1.45 7.16 -17.91
C TYR A 33 -0.26 7.53 -17.03
N GLY A 34 0.81 6.73 -17.11
CA GLY A 34 1.95 6.98 -16.25
C GLY A 34 3.10 6.01 -16.48
N VAL A 35 4.07 6.07 -15.56
CA VAL A 35 5.27 5.25 -15.62
C VAL A 35 5.00 3.94 -14.88
N LYS A 36 4.94 2.83 -15.62
CA LYS A 36 4.59 1.53 -15.06
C LYS A 36 5.45 1.15 -13.85
N ARG A 37 6.76 1.39 -13.93
CA ARG A 37 7.66 1.08 -12.83
C ARG A 37 7.29 1.84 -11.54
N LEU A 38 6.93 3.11 -11.67
CA LEU A 38 6.54 3.93 -10.52
C LEU A 38 5.20 3.48 -9.94
N LEU A 39 4.25 3.12 -10.80
CA LEU A 39 2.98 2.57 -10.35
C LEU A 39 3.18 1.25 -9.62
N TYR A 40 4.08 0.40 -10.12
CA TYR A 40 4.45 -0.84 -9.45
C TYR A 40 5.04 -0.54 -8.06
N GLU A 41 5.97 0.42 -7.96
CA GLU A 41 6.59 0.78 -6.68
C GLU A 41 5.56 1.29 -5.66
N ILE A 42 4.55 2.05 -6.12
CA ILE A 42 3.48 2.50 -5.24
C ILE A 42 2.77 1.29 -4.61
N VAL A 43 2.29 0.39 -5.43
CA VAL A 43 1.53 -0.77 -4.95
C VAL A 43 2.43 -1.70 -4.13
N TYR A 44 3.65 -1.94 -4.60
CA TYR A 44 4.62 -2.78 -3.89
C TYR A 44 4.89 -2.27 -2.48
N ASN A 45 5.20 -0.98 -2.32
CA ASN A 45 5.52 -0.42 -1.01
C ASN A 45 4.33 -0.42 -0.06
N LEU A 46 3.13 -0.16 -0.58
CA LEU A 46 1.92 -0.25 0.24
C LEU A 46 1.68 -1.68 0.71
N CYS A 47 1.83 -2.66 -0.16
CA CYS A 47 1.63 -4.06 0.17
C CYS A 47 2.72 -4.60 1.10
N ASP A 48 3.98 -4.22 0.85
CA ASP A 48 5.10 -4.63 1.69
C ASP A 48 4.89 -4.15 3.14
N ASN A 49 4.49 -2.91 3.32
CA ASN A 49 4.15 -2.40 4.65
C ASN A 49 2.94 -3.14 5.25
N ALA A 50 1.93 -3.42 4.45
CA ALA A 50 0.75 -4.14 4.91
C ALA A 50 1.09 -5.55 5.42
N ILE A 51 2.11 -6.18 4.84
CA ILE A 51 2.59 -7.47 5.28
C ILE A 51 3.44 -7.33 6.55
N LYS A 52 4.39 -6.40 6.56
CA LYS A 52 5.34 -6.23 7.66
C LYS A 52 4.67 -5.87 8.98
N TYR A 53 3.63 -5.06 8.94
CA TYR A 53 2.94 -4.59 10.14
C TYR A 53 1.62 -5.30 10.37
N ASN A 54 1.45 -6.48 9.80
CA ASN A 54 0.27 -7.31 9.97
C ASN A 54 0.47 -8.30 11.13
N ARG A 55 -0.62 -8.95 11.49
CA ARG A 55 -0.64 -10.01 12.50
C ARG A 55 -0.49 -11.35 11.81
N GLN A 56 0.11 -12.32 12.52
CA GLN A 56 0.14 -13.68 12.02
C GLN A 56 -1.29 -14.17 11.79
N GLY A 57 -1.53 -14.79 10.66
CA GLY A 57 -2.88 -15.22 10.28
C GLY A 57 -3.75 -14.13 9.68
N GLY A 58 -3.19 -12.92 9.51
CA GLY A 58 -3.92 -11.80 8.93
C GLY A 58 -4.00 -11.86 7.42
N SER A 59 -4.49 -10.77 6.83
CA SER A 59 -4.69 -10.69 5.38
C SER A 59 -4.36 -9.31 4.84
N VAL A 60 -4.05 -9.29 3.54
CA VAL A 60 -3.89 -8.06 2.75
C VAL A 60 -4.77 -8.20 1.52
N LYS A 61 -5.55 -7.17 1.22
CA LYS A 61 -6.39 -7.13 0.04
C LYS A 61 -6.04 -5.93 -0.81
N ILE A 62 -5.82 -6.16 -2.10
CA ILE A 62 -5.57 -5.11 -3.08
C ILE A 62 -6.80 -5.05 -3.98
N SER A 63 -7.43 -3.88 -4.03
CA SER A 63 -8.64 -3.67 -4.83
C SER A 63 -8.40 -2.58 -5.85
N THR A 64 -8.90 -2.76 -7.07
CA THR A 64 -8.84 -1.73 -8.10
C THR A 64 -10.23 -1.44 -8.64
N VAL A 65 -10.49 -0.17 -8.95
CA VAL A 65 -11.75 0.27 -9.50
C VAL A 65 -11.54 1.48 -10.41
N SER A 66 -12.35 1.57 -11.46
CA SER A 66 -12.40 2.74 -12.33
C SER A 66 -13.79 3.35 -12.19
N GLU A 67 -13.89 4.54 -11.61
CA GLU A 67 -15.16 5.15 -11.29
C GLU A 67 -15.01 6.67 -11.16
N GLY A 68 -16.02 7.41 -11.65
CA GLY A 68 -16.08 8.85 -11.44
C GLY A 68 -14.92 9.64 -12.06
N GLY A 69 -14.32 9.13 -13.14
CA GLY A 69 -13.17 9.78 -13.77
C GLY A 69 -11.84 9.49 -13.09
N PHE A 70 -11.81 8.54 -12.15
CA PHE A 70 -10.61 8.15 -11.44
C PHE A 70 -10.36 6.66 -11.55
N SER A 71 -9.07 6.30 -11.58
CA SER A 71 -8.60 4.92 -11.42
C SER A 71 -7.99 4.81 -10.03
N THR A 72 -8.47 3.88 -9.23
CA THR A 72 -8.17 3.82 -7.80
C THR A 72 -7.64 2.44 -7.43
N VAL A 73 -6.61 2.42 -6.58
CA VAL A 73 -6.12 1.19 -5.95
C VAL A 73 -6.18 1.38 -4.44
N THR A 74 -6.70 0.37 -3.75
CA THR A 74 -6.78 0.35 -2.28
C THR A 74 -6.05 -0.87 -1.77
N VAL A 75 -5.16 -0.66 -0.80
CA VAL A 75 -4.47 -1.73 -0.09
C VAL A 75 -4.98 -1.72 1.35
N SER A 76 -5.65 -2.78 1.74
CA SER A 76 -6.24 -2.94 3.08
C SER A 76 -5.59 -4.10 3.79
N ASP A 77 -5.27 -3.91 5.07
CA ASP A 77 -4.71 -4.98 5.89
C ASP A 77 -5.47 -5.11 7.22
N THR A 78 -5.26 -6.25 7.87
CA THR A 78 -5.84 -6.55 9.18
C THR A 78 -4.80 -6.41 10.29
N GLY A 79 -3.84 -5.53 10.09
CA GLY A 79 -2.68 -5.39 10.97
C GLY A 79 -2.91 -4.55 12.21
N ILE A 80 -1.81 -4.03 12.73
CA ILE A 80 -1.80 -3.32 14.01
C ILE A 80 -2.45 -1.94 13.95
N GLY A 81 -2.61 -1.39 12.75
CA GLY A 81 -3.13 -0.04 12.60
C GLY A 81 -2.11 1.03 12.94
N ILE A 82 -2.52 2.28 12.80
CA ILE A 82 -1.66 3.45 13.02
C ILE A 82 -2.40 4.42 13.94
N ALA A 83 -1.76 4.80 15.05
CA ALA A 83 -2.32 5.78 15.97
C ALA A 83 -2.51 7.13 15.26
N PRO A 84 -3.58 7.88 15.59
CA PRO A 84 -3.87 9.15 14.91
C PRO A 84 -2.71 10.15 14.92
N GLU A 85 -1.91 10.20 15.98
CA GLU A 85 -0.79 11.13 16.09
C GLU A 85 0.33 10.86 15.07
N TYR A 86 0.38 9.65 14.50
CA TYR A 86 1.41 9.29 13.52
C TYR A 86 0.91 9.34 12.08
N GLN A 87 -0.40 9.37 11.86
CA GLN A 87 -0.96 9.23 10.51
C GLN A 87 -0.51 10.31 9.54
N ASN A 88 -0.25 11.51 10.01
CA ASN A 88 0.24 12.60 9.18
C ASN A 88 1.73 12.50 8.87
N ARG A 89 2.46 11.63 9.56
CA ARG A 89 3.92 11.56 9.48
C ARG A 89 4.44 10.32 8.78
N ILE A 90 3.60 9.31 8.54
CA ILE A 90 4.07 8.03 8.02
C ILE A 90 4.68 8.13 6.61
N PHE A 91 4.39 9.19 5.85
CA PHE A 91 4.96 9.42 4.53
C PHE A 91 6.24 10.26 4.56
N GLU A 92 6.68 10.70 5.73
CA GLU A 92 7.94 11.41 5.87
C GLU A 92 9.12 10.45 5.71
N ARG A 93 10.20 10.94 5.10
CA ARG A 93 11.42 10.14 4.94
C ARG A 93 11.96 9.72 6.29
N PHE A 94 12.32 8.44 6.42
CA PHE A 94 12.93 7.85 7.62
C PHE A 94 12.02 7.85 8.84
N PHE A 95 10.75 8.27 8.72
CA PHE A 95 9.84 8.19 9.86
C PHE A 95 9.42 6.75 10.12
N ARG A 96 9.41 6.37 11.39
CA ARG A 96 8.96 5.06 11.86
C ARG A 96 8.25 5.22 13.18
N VAL A 97 7.13 4.51 13.33
CA VAL A 97 6.37 4.51 14.58
C VAL A 97 7.15 3.80 15.69
N ASP A 98 7.81 2.70 15.36
CA ASP A 98 8.60 1.90 16.30
C ASP A 98 9.97 1.59 15.70
N LYS A 99 10.99 2.30 16.18
CA LYS A 99 12.35 2.17 15.67
C LYS A 99 12.99 0.82 16.00
N SER A 100 12.64 0.24 17.15
CA SER A 100 13.21 -1.05 17.53
C SER A 100 12.61 -2.19 16.70
N HIS A 101 11.34 -2.10 16.37
CA HIS A 101 10.65 -3.08 15.57
C HIS A 101 11.12 -3.08 14.10
N SER A 102 11.56 -1.94 13.62
CA SER A 102 11.96 -1.75 12.24
C SER A 102 13.19 -2.58 11.84
N LYS A 103 14.06 -2.92 12.78
CA LYS A 103 15.23 -3.76 12.49
C LYS A 103 14.81 -5.17 12.10
N SER A 104 13.84 -5.74 12.80
CA SER A 104 13.36 -7.08 12.48
C SER A 104 12.52 -7.12 11.21
N SER A 105 11.83 -6.04 10.87
CA SER A 105 11.04 -5.94 9.66
C SER A 105 11.86 -5.56 8.42
N GLY A 106 13.11 -5.10 8.60
CA GLY A 106 13.95 -4.69 7.48
C GLY A 106 13.56 -3.39 6.83
N GLY A 107 12.65 -2.62 7.44
CA GLY A 107 12.20 -1.36 6.88
C GLY A 107 13.21 -0.24 7.01
N THR A 108 13.32 0.61 5.99
CA THR A 108 14.23 1.76 5.96
C THR A 108 13.57 3.09 6.30
N GLY A 109 12.23 3.12 6.36
CA GLY A 109 11.48 4.37 6.51
C GLY A 109 11.35 5.16 5.22
N LEU A 110 11.74 4.58 4.08
CA LEU A 110 11.67 5.25 2.78
C LEU A 110 10.48 4.83 1.93
N GLY A 111 9.90 3.64 2.17
CA GLY A 111 8.86 3.07 1.32
C GLY A 111 7.67 3.99 1.10
N LEU A 112 7.11 4.55 2.18
CA LEU A 112 5.93 5.41 2.07
C LEU A 112 6.27 6.79 1.52
N SER A 113 7.48 7.30 1.72
CA SER A 113 7.89 8.56 1.08
C SER A 113 8.04 8.38 -0.43
N ILE A 114 8.50 7.22 -0.88
CA ILE A 114 8.54 6.86 -2.30
C ILE A 114 7.12 6.86 -2.87
N VAL A 115 6.16 6.26 -2.15
CA VAL A 115 4.75 6.27 -2.54
C VAL A 115 4.24 7.70 -2.72
N LYS A 116 4.47 8.55 -1.74
CA LYS A 116 4.02 9.94 -1.80
C LYS A 116 4.54 10.67 -3.03
N HIS A 117 5.84 10.57 -3.30
CA HIS A 117 6.45 11.25 -4.44
C HIS A 117 5.95 10.69 -5.78
N ALA A 118 5.82 9.37 -5.89
CA ALA A 118 5.33 8.75 -7.11
C ALA A 118 3.86 9.10 -7.38
N VAL A 119 3.04 9.16 -6.33
CA VAL A 119 1.64 9.57 -6.46
C VAL A 119 1.55 11.03 -6.92
N GLN A 120 2.34 11.92 -6.31
CA GLN A 120 2.36 13.33 -6.71
C GLN A 120 2.81 13.51 -8.17
N TYR A 121 3.80 12.74 -8.60
CA TYR A 121 4.27 12.75 -9.98
C TYR A 121 3.13 12.43 -10.97
N HIS A 122 2.22 11.55 -10.57
CA HIS A 122 1.09 11.13 -11.40
C HIS A 122 -0.18 11.94 -11.15
N HIS A 123 -0.10 13.05 -10.42
CA HIS A 123 -1.24 13.92 -10.07
C HIS A 123 -2.33 13.18 -9.30
N GLY A 124 -1.93 12.18 -8.52
CA GLY A 124 -2.85 11.38 -7.73
C GLY A 124 -3.08 11.93 -6.33
N LYS A 125 -3.94 11.24 -5.60
CA LYS A 125 -4.27 11.55 -4.20
C LYS A 125 -4.13 10.31 -3.35
N ILE A 126 -3.76 10.49 -2.09
CA ILE A 126 -3.65 9.41 -1.11
C ILE A 126 -4.65 9.68 0.02
N GLU A 127 -5.42 8.67 0.38
CA GLU A 127 -6.30 8.70 1.54
C GLU A 127 -5.96 7.54 2.46
N LEU A 128 -5.93 7.82 3.76
CA LEU A 128 -5.57 6.84 4.77
C LEU A 128 -6.70 6.69 5.76
N THR A 129 -7.11 5.45 6.03
CA THR A 129 -8.05 5.11 7.09
C THR A 129 -7.38 4.05 7.96
N SER A 130 -7.21 4.34 9.24
CA SER A 130 -6.56 3.41 10.16
C SER A 130 -6.98 3.72 11.60
N ALA A 131 -6.95 2.68 12.41
CA ALA A 131 -7.10 2.80 13.87
C ALA A 131 -6.31 1.69 14.54
N PRO A 132 -5.72 1.94 15.72
CA PRO A 132 -4.97 0.91 16.43
C PRO A 132 -5.82 -0.35 16.63
N GLY A 133 -5.26 -1.50 16.26
CA GLY A 133 -5.92 -2.79 16.37
C GLY A 133 -6.89 -3.13 15.26
N ASN A 134 -7.19 -2.21 14.35
CA ASN A 134 -8.20 -2.40 13.30
C ASN A 134 -7.63 -2.40 11.89
N GLY A 135 -6.30 -2.47 11.76
CA GLY A 135 -5.66 -2.48 10.45
C GLY A 135 -5.61 -1.11 9.79
N THR A 136 -5.22 -1.11 8.52
CA THR A 136 -5.00 0.11 7.74
C THR A 136 -5.50 -0.09 6.33
N SER A 137 -6.17 0.93 5.78
CA SER A 137 -6.53 1.00 4.37
C SER A 137 -5.93 2.27 3.78
N ILE A 138 -5.16 2.12 2.72
CA ILE A 138 -4.58 3.25 1.99
C ILE A 138 -5.13 3.20 0.57
N THR A 139 -5.76 4.29 0.16
CA THR A 139 -6.38 4.42 -1.16
C THR A 139 -5.62 5.46 -1.95
N VAL A 140 -5.19 5.08 -3.14
CA VAL A 140 -4.53 5.99 -4.08
C VAL A 140 -5.40 6.13 -5.32
N SER A 141 -5.74 7.37 -5.66
CA SER A 141 -6.60 7.68 -6.80
C SER A 141 -5.81 8.48 -7.82
N PHE A 142 -5.96 8.10 -9.09
CA PHE A 142 -5.33 8.79 -10.23
C PHE A 142 -6.40 9.26 -11.20
N PRO A 143 -6.18 10.38 -11.93
CA PRO A 143 -7.06 10.73 -13.03
C PRO A 143 -7.09 9.58 -14.05
N ALA A 144 -8.27 9.15 -14.43
CA ALA A 144 -8.43 8.05 -15.38
C ALA A 144 -8.09 8.50 -16.80
N ILE A 145 -7.68 7.53 -17.62
CA ILE A 145 -7.51 7.76 -19.06
C ILE A 145 -8.90 7.92 -19.67
N GLN A 146 -9.07 8.99 -20.44
CA GLN A 146 -10.32 9.25 -21.16
C GLN A 146 -10.23 8.81 -22.61
#